data_1f6ec846c9439ef060b2baa0b395b06b
#
_entry.id   1f6ec846c9439ef060b2baa0b395b06b
#
_cell.length_a   1.000
_cell.length_b   1.000
_cell.length_c   1.000
_cell.angle_alpha   90.00
_cell.angle_beta   90.00
_cell.angle_gamma   90.00
#
_symmetry.space_group_name_H-M   'P 1'
#
loop_
_entity.id
_entity.type
_entity.pdbx_description
1 polymer ?
#
loop_
_entity_poly.entity_id
_entity_poly.type
_entity_poly.pdbx_seq_one_letter_code
_entity_poly.pdbx_strand_id
1 'polypeptide(L)'
;MADEELKFAKGDLASVMAAHPHVAEWVRDFEARYGSRPTYYGPLDRDAKKQRPLNLIYITKEPIFVHIYEPSDDEDDAGQILWIGLEPQLTEEEENIRRELVEVLLQEAPAAPNFTTDDEFEGILSQMIDRYTVLRQDLPVGPRRQGRMWDILGLEDKRLAVDEAQRQRLRYIIIRDLIRNGPLEPLLSDEMLEDIHSVGLKYIHMDHKVFGMVTSNIRFREREVLARYLRAMSERIGRPVSDNKPIIDGALLDGSRINIIFSDDVSMLGPSFTIRKFAEETIS
;
A
#
# COMPACT_ATOMS: atom_id res chain seq x y z
N MET A 1 13.82 -13.79 -14.01
CA MET A 1 12.35 -13.70 -14.20
C MET A 1 12.13 -12.48 -15.06
N ALA A 2 11.29 -12.60 -16.08
CA ALA A 2 11.16 -11.59 -17.12
C ALA A 2 10.65 -10.28 -16.52
N ASP A 3 11.30 -9.17 -16.92
CA ASP A 3 10.79 -7.81 -16.77
C ASP A 3 9.33 -7.83 -17.21
N GLU A 4 8.38 -7.59 -16.27
CA GLU A 4 7.04 -7.19 -16.64
C GLU A 4 7.19 -5.86 -17.37
N GLU A 5 7.15 -5.92 -18.70
CA GLU A 5 7.20 -4.74 -19.56
C GLU A 5 6.15 -3.76 -19.04
N LEU A 6 6.60 -2.54 -18.76
CA LEU A 6 5.74 -1.44 -18.34
C LEU A 6 4.58 -1.30 -19.34
N LYS A 7 3.40 -1.62 -18.86
CA LYS A 7 2.17 -1.82 -19.63
C LYS A 7 1.68 -0.55 -20.36
N PHE A 8 2.21 0.62 -19.97
CA PHE A 8 1.75 1.92 -20.47
C PHE A 8 2.90 2.74 -21.02
N ALA A 9 2.69 3.36 -22.17
CA ALA A 9 3.68 4.26 -22.79
C ALA A 9 3.80 5.58 -22.01
N LYS A 10 4.98 6.20 -22.05
CA LYS A 10 5.21 7.53 -21.48
C LYS A 10 4.18 8.53 -22.07
N GLY A 11 3.54 9.30 -21.19
CA GLY A 11 2.49 10.26 -21.56
C GLY A 11 1.08 9.68 -21.67
N ASP A 12 0.91 8.37 -21.61
CA ASP A 12 -0.41 7.72 -21.73
C ASP A 12 -1.15 7.63 -20.38
N LEU A 13 -1.41 8.78 -19.77
CA LEU A 13 -2.19 8.87 -18.55
C LEU A 13 -3.62 8.37 -18.74
N ALA A 14 -4.19 8.50 -19.94
CA ALA A 14 -5.57 8.10 -20.20
C ALA A 14 -5.76 6.58 -20.07
N SER A 15 -4.84 5.79 -20.60
CA SER A 15 -4.85 4.33 -20.47
C SER A 15 -4.61 3.89 -19.03
N VAL A 16 -3.70 4.56 -18.30
CA VAL A 16 -3.49 4.31 -16.86
C VAL A 16 -4.79 4.55 -16.08
N MET A 17 -5.45 5.68 -16.30
CA MET A 17 -6.71 6.02 -15.62
C MET A 17 -7.84 5.04 -15.97
N ALA A 18 -7.88 4.53 -17.20
CA ALA A 18 -8.88 3.54 -17.61
C ALA A 18 -8.67 2.19 -16.92
N ALA A 19 -7.42 1.77 -16.71
CA ALA A 19 -7.07 0.51 -16.07
C ALA A 19 -7.12 0.59 -14.53
N HIS A 20 -6.84 1.77 -13.94
CA HIS A 20 -6.70 1.98 -12.50
C HIS A 20 -7.64 3.06 -11.97
N PRO A 21 -8.86 2.69 -11.53
CA PRO A 21 -9.87 3.66 -11.05
C PRO A 21 -9.40 4.58 -9.93
N HIS A 22 -8.56 4.11 -9.00
CA HIS A 22 -8.01 4.91 -7.90
C HIS A 22 -7.08 6.02 -8.41
N VAL A 23 -6.30 5.76 -9.48
CA VAL A 23 -5.49 6.79 -10.14
C VAL A 23 -6.39 7.81 -10.86
N ALA A 24 -7.44 7.32 -11.52
CA ALA A 24 -8.40 8.19 -12.20
C ALA A 24 -9.14 9.12 -11.24
N GLU A 25 -9.53 8.63 -10.07
CA GLU A 25 -10.16 9.42 -9.01
C GLU A 25 -9.19 10.49 -8.50
N TRP A 26 -7.98 10.07 -8.12
CA TRP A 26 -6.94 10.99 -7.69
C TRP A 26 -6.65 12.10 -8.70
N VAL A 27 -6.46 11.78 -9.98
CA VAL A 27 -6.14 12.76 -11.03
C VAL A 27 -7.28 13.76 -11.19
N ARG A 28 -8.55 13.32 -11.16
CA ARG A 28 -9.72 14.22 -11.25
C ARG A 28 -9.79 15.18 -10.05
N ASP A 29 -9.61 14.66 -8.84
CA ASP A 29 -9.64 15.46 -7.62
C ASP A 29 -8.47 16.45 -7.58
N PHE A 30 -7.30 16.02 -7.99
CA PHE A 30 -6.11 16.86 -8.08
C PHE A 30 -6.31 17.99 -9.10
N GLU A 31 -6.77 17.67 -10.31
CA GLU A 31 -7.05 18.66 -11.37
C GLU A 31 -8.13 19.65 -10.93
N ALA A 32 -9.17 19.20 -10.25
CA ALA A 32 -10.21 20.06 -9.72
C ALA A 32 -9.71 21.02 -8.63
N ARG A 33 -8.75 20.56 -7.80
CA ARG A 33 -8.20 21.36 -6.69
C ARG A 33 -7.10 22.34 -7.13
N TYR A 34 -6.19 21.90 -8.00
CA TYR A 34 -4.98 22.65 -8.35
C TYR A 34 -4.98 23.20 -9.77
N GLY A 35 -6.01 22.90 -10.58
CA GLY A 35 -6.14 23.41 -11.95
C GLY A 35 -5.06 22.87 -12.92
N SER A 36 -4.27 21.89 -12.49
CA SER A 36 -3.18 21.31 -13.29
C SER A 36 -3.31 19.80 -13.33
N ARG A 37 -2.97 19.20 -14.48
CA ARG A 37 -3.08 17.76 -14.71
C ARG A 37 -1.70 17.13 -14.68
N PRO A 38 -1.49 16.04 -13.92
CA PRO A 38 -0.23 15.31 -13.91
C PRO A 38 0.07 14.69 -15.27
N THR A 39 1.35 14.50 -15.56
CA THR A 39 1.82 13.76 -16.75
C THR A 39 2.26 12.36 -16.32
N TYR A 40 1.79 11.30 -17.00
CA TYR A 40 2.34 9.97 -16.78
C TYR A 40 3.72 9.87 -17.41
N TYR A 41 4.73 9.62 -16.56
CA TYR A 41 6.12 9.64 -17.01
C TYR A 41 6.59 8.27 -17.53
N GLY A 42 6.00 7.18 -17.04
CA GLY A 42 6.50 5.82 -17.24
C GLY A 42 7.67 5.51 -16.29
N PRO A 43 8.69 4.75 -16.74
CA PRO A 43 9.88 4.52 -15.93
C PRO A 43 10.62 5.85 -15.70
N LEU A 44 11.01 6.08 -14.44
CA LEU A 44 11.78 7.27 -14.12
C LEU A 44 13.21 7.15 -14.60
N ASP A 45 13.69 8.22 -15.22
CA ASP A 45 15.08 8.42 -15.57
C ASP A 45 15.63 9.72 -14.93
N ARG A 46 16.92 9.95 -15.06
CA ARG A 46 17.57 11.17 -14.51
C ARG A 46 17.06 12.46 -15.17
N ASP A 47 16.48 12.38 -16.35
CA ASP A 47 15.95 13.54 -17.07
C ASP A 47 14.61 14.01 -16.50
N ALA A 48 13.90 13.17 -15.75
CA ALA A 48 12.70 13.55 -15.01
C ALA A 48 12.96 14.74 -14.06
N LYS A 49 14.18 14.85 -13.50
CA LYS A 49 14.58 15.99 -12.65
C LYS A 49 14.54 17.35 -13.37
N LYS A 50 14.63 17.36 -14.70
CA LYS A 50 14.62 18.59 -15.50
C LYS A 50 13.20 19.10 -15.78
N GLN A 51 12.18 18.29 -15.54
CA GLN A 51 10.78 18.74 -15.67
C GLN A 51 10.47 19.79 -14.60
N ARG A 52 9.93 20.91 -15.03
CA ARG A 52 9.43 21.97 -14.15
C ARG A 52 8.16 22.58 -14.73
N PRO A 53 7.11 22.83 -13.93
CA PRO A 53 6.99 22.37 -12.54
C PRO A 53 6.91 20.84 -12.43
N LEU A 54 7.31 20.26 -11.27
CA LEU A 54 7.18 18.83 -11.01
C LEU A 54 5.70 18.50 -10.78
N ASN A 55 5.11 17.77 -11.72
CA ASN A 55 3.74 17.27 -11.65
C ASN A 55 3.65 16.02 -12.52
N LEU A 56 4.13 14.88 -11.99
CA LEU A 56 4.25 13.65 -12.77
C LEU A 56 3.84 12.41 -11.97
N ILE A 57 3.26 11.44 -12.66
CA ILE A 57 2.90 10.13 -12.11
C ILE A 57 3.79 9.07 -12.76
N TYR A 58 4.27 8.12 -11.97
CA TYR A 58 4.94 6.91 -12.43
C TYR A 58 4.44 5.67 -11.68
N ILE A 59 4.68 4.51 -12.26
CA ILE A 59 4.36 3.23 -11.64
C ILE A 59 5.56 2.70 -10.86
N THR A 60 5.31 2.14 -9.69
CA THR A 60 6.32 1.39 -8.91
C THR A 60 6.12 -0.11 -9.09
N LYS A 61 5.04 -0.63 -8.57
CA LYS A 61 4.61 -2.02 -8.66
C LYS A 61 3.07 -2.05 -8.75
N GLU A 62 2.52 -2.64 -9.81
CA GLU A 62 1.06 -2.72 -9.96
C GLU A 62 0.39 -3.29 -8.69
N PRO A 63 -0.66 -2.68 -8.15
CA PRO A 63 -1.39 -1.50 -8.64
C PRO A 63 -0.94 -0.15 -8.03
N ILE A 64 0.29 -0.03 -7.56
CA ILE A 64 0.82 1.15 -6.85
C ILE A 64 1.44 2.14 -7.84
N PHE A 65 0.99 3.38 -7.78
CA PHE A 65 1.55 4.50 -8.52
C PHE A 65 2.05 5.58 -7.55
N VAL A 66 2.90 6.44 -8.05
CA VAL A 66 3.43 7.58 -7.28
C VAL A 66 3.21 8.85 -8.07
N HIS A 67 2.68 9.87 -7.41
CA HIS A 67 2.60 11.22 -7.94
C HIS A 67 3.65 12.09 -7.25
N ILE A 68 4.63 12.56 -8.00
CA ILE A 68 5.60 13.58 -7.56
C ILE A 68 5.03 14.95 -7.91
N TYR A 69 4.90 15.78 -6.88
CA TYR A 69 4.36 17.13 -7.02
C TYR A 69 5.19 18.14 -6.25
N GLU A 70 5.48 19.25 -6.88
CA GLU A 70 6.12 20.42 -6.25
C GLU A 70 5.07 21.52 -6.16
N PRO A 71 4.54 21.79 -4.94
CA PRO A 71 3.57 22.84 -4.73
C PRO A 71 4.11 24.23 -5.12
N SER A 72 3.22 25.10 -5.62
CA SER A 72 3.55 26.50 -5.89
C SER A 72 3.73 27.29 -4.58
N ASP A 73 4.35 28.47 -4.65
CA ASP A 73 4.66 29.30 -3.47
C ASP A 73 3.42 29.72 -2.68
N ASP A 74 2.24 29.69 -3.30
CA ASP A 74 0.95 30.03 -2.68
C ASP A 74 0.26 28.82 -2.01
N GLU A 75 0.84 27.63 -2.05
CA GLU A 75 0.28 26.41 -1.49
C GLU A 75 0.85 26.06 -0.11
N ASP A 76 0.11 25.29 0.69
CA ASP A 76 0.46 24.99 2.09
C ASP A 76 1.81 24.28 2.26
N ASP A 77 2.25 23.48 1.33
CA ASP A 77 3.51 22.72 1.39
C ASP A 77 4.59 23.31 0.47
N ALA A 78 4.54 24.61 0.19
CA ALA A 78 5.52 25.29 -0.66
C ALA A 78 6.96 25.02 -0.23
N GLY A 79 7.82 24.78 -1.21
CA GLY A 79 9.24 24.50 -0.99
C GLY A 79 9.57 23.05 -0.63
N GLN A 80 8.57 22.15 -0.59
CA GLN A 80 8.75 20.71 -0.43
C GLN A 80 8.38 19.98 -1.72
N ILE A 81 9.06 18.88 -2.01
CA ILE A 81 8.62 17.96 -3.07
C ILE A 81 7.79 16.88 -2.40
N LEU A 82 6.54 16.76 -2.82
CA LEU A 82 5.62 15.75 -2.30
C LEU A 82 5.75 14.45 -3.09
N TRP A 83 5.86 13.36 -2.36
CA TRP A 83 5.74 12.00 -2.84
C TRP A 83 4.38 11.45 -2.39
N ILE A 84 3.48 11.22 -3.32
CA ILE A 84 2.11 10.83 -3.02
C ILE A 84 1.87 9.43 -3.55
N GLY A 85 1.85 8.45 -2.66
CA GLY A 85 1.51 7.07 -2.99
C GLY A 85 0.04 6.94 -3.33
N LEU A 86 -0.23 6.36 -4.51
CA LEU A 86 -1.56 6.09 -5.03
C LEU A 86 -1.77 4.58 -5.05
N GLU A 87 -2.59 4.09 -4.16
CA GLU A 87 -2.96 2.68 -4.07
C GLU A 87 -4.48 2.52 -3.95
N PRO A 88 -5.05 1.35 -4.30
CA PRO A 88 -6.46 1.09 -4.09
C PRO A 88 -6.88 1.34 -2.63
N GLN A 89 -7.95 2.09 -2.44
CA GLN A 89 -8.52 2.38 -1.12
C GLN A 89 -9.86 1.66 -0.98
N LEU A 90 -10.21 1.30 0.25
CA LEU A 90 -11.53 0.73 0.58
C LEU A 90 -12.47 1.86 1.02
N THR A 91 -13.71 1.76 0.61
CA THR A 91 -14.80 2.55 1.17
C THR A 91 -15.15 2.06 2.59
N GLU A 92 -15.93 2.81 3.33
CA GLU A 92 -16.40 2.39 4.67
C GLU A 92 -17.20 1.07 4.61
N GLU A 93 -18.03 0.88 3.57
CA GLU A 93 -18.74 -0.37 3.32
C GLU A 93 -17.77 -1.53 3.08
N GLU A 94 -16.76 -1.32 2.25
CA GLU A 94 -15.75 -2.33 1.93
C GLU A 94 -14.85 -2.66 3.14
N GLU A 95 -14.59 -1.70 4.03
CA GLU A 95 -13.89 -1.96 5.29
C GLU A 95 -14.68 -2.89 6.21
N ASN A 96 -16.02 -2.81 6.21
CA ASN A 96 -16.86 -3.76 6.92
C ASN A 96 -16.76 -5.16 6.30
N ILE A 97 -16.84 -5.25 4.96
CA ILE A 97 -16.66 -6.51 4.23
C ILE A 97 -15.26 -7.08 4.50
N ARG A 98 -14.21 -6.26 4.49
CA ARG A 98 -12.84 -6.69 4.79
C ARG A 98 -12.74 -7.32 6.18
N ARG A 99 -13.34 -6.69 7.21
CA ARG A 99 -13.33 -7.24 8.57
C ARG A 99 -14.00 -8.60 8.65
N GLU A 100 -15.20 -8.74 8.07
CA GLU A 100 -15.91 -10.02 8.03
C GLU A 100 -15.11 -11.08 7.27
N LEU A 101 -14.53 -10.71 6.11
CA LEU A 101 -13.73 -11.62 5.29
C LEU A 101 -12.48 -12.10 6.05
N VAL A 102 -11.77 -11.20 6.71
CA VAL A 102 -10.58 -11.56 7.52
C VAL A 102 -10.96 -12.51 8.67
N GLU A 103 -12.10 -12.30 9.34
CA GLU A 103 -12.57 -13.21 10.36
C GLU A 103 -12.82 -14.63 9.82
N VAL A 104 -13.45 -14.74 8.64
CA VAL A 104 -13.66 -16.02 7.96
C VAL A 104 -12.33 -16.66 7.58
N LEU A 105 -11.40 -15.90 6.99
CA LEU A 105 -10.08 -16.40 6.60
C LEU A 105 -9.30 -16.93 7.80
N LEU A 106 -9.34 -16.24 8.94
CA LEU A 106 -8.69 -16.70 10.18
C LEU A 106 -9.31 -17.97 10.75
N GLN A 107 -10.64 -18.13 10.67
CA GLN A 107 -11.32 -19.35 11.11
C GLN A 107 -10.95 -20.56 10.25
N GLU A 108 -10.75 -20.36 8.96
CA GLU A 108 -10.44 -21.40 7.98
C GLU A 108 -8.93 -21.64 7.79
N ALA A 109 -8.08 -20.78 8.33
CA ALA A 109 -6.62 -20.88 8.23
C ALA A 109 -6.04 -22.24 8.70
N PRO A 110 -6.57 -22.92 9.76
CA PRO A 110 -6.07 -24.22 10.17
C PRO A 110 -6.27 -25.33 9.13
N ALA A 111 -7.19 -25.15 8.18
CA ALA A 111 -7.46 -26.09 7.08
C ALA A 111 -6.71 -25.72 5.79
N ALA A 112 -5.97 -24.59 5.79
CA ALA A 112 -5.19 -24.16 4.64
C ALA A 112 -3.99 -25.08 4.38
N PRO A 113 -3.55 -25.21 3.11
CA PRO A 113 -2.33 -25.96 2.79
C PRO A 113 -1.11 -25.34 3.49
N ASN A 114 -0.12 -26.18 3.78
CA ASN A 114 1.18 -25.68 4.24
C ASN A 114 1.86 -24.87 3.12
N PHE A 115 2.56 -23.83 3.51
CA PHE A 115 3.34 -22.99 2.61
C PHE A 115 4.75 -22.78 3.17
N THR A 116 5.69 -22.46 2.31
CA THR A 116 7.10 -22.24 2.65
C THR A 116 7.60 -20.88 2.23
N THR A 117 6.90 -20.22 1.30
CA THR A 117 7.22 -18.89 0.79
C THR A 117 6.03 -17.95 0.88
N ASP A 118 6.31 -16.64 0.89
CA ASP A 118 5.27 -15.61 0.89
C ASP A 118 4.43 -15.66 -0.40
N ASP A 119 5.04 -16.01 -1.54
CA ASP A 119 4.32 -16.14 -2.82
C ASP A 119 3.33 -17.32 -2.79
N GLU A 120 3.70 -18.45 -2.19
CA GLU A 120 2.78 -19.58 -1.97
C GLU A 120 1.62 -19.15 -1.06
N PHE A 121 1.93 -18.43 0.02
CA PHE A 121 0.91 -17.94 0.94
C PHE A 121 -0.02 -16.92 0.27
N GLU A 122 0.51 -16.01 -0.55
CA GLU A 122 -0.30 -15.07 -1.34
C GLU A 122 -1.26 -15.81 -2.30
N GLY A 123 -0.77 -16.87 -2.96
CA GLY A 123 -1.59 -17.73 -3.81
C GLY A 123 -2.72 -18.42 -3.06
N ILE A 124 -2.43 -19.00 -1.89
CA ILE A 124 -3.41 -19.63 -1.02
C ILE A 124 -4.45 -18.61 -0.54
N LEU A 125 -4.00 -17.47 -0.05
CA LEU A 125 -4.87 -16.40 0.45
C LEU A 125 -5.79 -15.86 -0.67
N SER A 126 -5.27 -15.68 -1.88
CA SER A 126 -6.05 -15.28 -3.05
C SER A 126 -7.15 -16.29 -3.36
N GLN A 127 -6.84 -17.59 -3.36
CA GLN A 127 -7.83 -18.66 -3.57
C GLN A 127 -8.89 -18.68 -2.45
N MET A 128 -8.47 -18.45 -1.20
CA MET A 128 -9.42 -18.36 -0.09
C MET A 128 -10.36 -17.15 -0.24
N ILE A 129 -9.84 -15.99 -0.65
CA ILE A 129 -10.66 -14.80 -0.92
C ILE A 129 -11.68 -15.11 -2.02
N ASP A 130 -11.28 -15.76 -3.10
CA ASP A 130 -12.20 -16.16 -4.17
C ASP A 130 -13.26 -17.15 -3.69
N ARG A 131 -12.88 -18.08 -2.82
CA ARG A 131 -13.80 -19.07 -2.25
C ARG A 131 -14.85 -18.45 -1.32
N TYR A 132 -14.46 -17.46 -0.53
CA TYR A 132 -15.34 -16.82 0.46
C TYR A 132 -15.98 -15.52 -0.02
N THR A 133 -15.82 -15.19 -1.30
CA THR A 133 -16.56 -14.12 -1.98
C THR A 133 -17.41 -14.69 -3.12
N VAL A 134 -18.51 -14.02 -3.45
CA VAL A 134 -19.34 -14.34 -4.62
C VAL A 134 -19.64 -13.05 -5.37
N LEU A 135 -19.52 -13.10 -6.68
CA LEU A 135 -19.84 -11.91 -7.48
C LEU A 135 -21.37 -11.67 -7.47
N ARG A 136 -21.75 -10.41 -7.25
CA ARG A 136 -23.16 -10.02 -7.22
C ARG A 136 -23.92 -10.38 -8.49
N GLN A 137 -23.24 -10.38 -9.63
CA GLN A 137 -23.82 -10.80 -10.92
C GLN A 137 -24.12 -12.29 -11.00
N ASP A 138 -23.44 -13.13 -10.22
CA ASP A 138 -23.61 -14.59 -10.21
C ASP A 138 -24.67 -15.04 -9.20
N LEU A 139 -25.25 -14.08 -8.45
CA LEU A 139 -26.32 -14.37 -7.52
C LEU A 139 -27.65 -14.59 -8.26
N PRO A 140 -28.46 -15.56 -7.87
CA PRO A 140 -29.76 -15.81 -8.49
C PRO A 140 -30.68 -14.59 -8.34
N VAL A 141 -31.32 -14.19 -9.45
CA VAL A 141 -32.31 -13.11 -9.48
C VAL A 141 -33.61 -13.61 -8.83
N GLY A 142 -33.90 -13.17 -7.61
CA GLY A 142 -35.13 -13.51 -6.88
C GLY A 142 -35.63 -12.33 -6.04
N PRO A 143 -36.88 -12.34 -5.52
CA PRO A 143 -37.40 -11.24 -4.71
C PRO A 143 -36.54 -11.03 -3.46
N ARG A 144 -36.01 -9.81 -3.33
CA ARG A 144 -35.24 -9.37 -2.15
C ARG A 144 -36.14 -9.46 -0.90
N ARG A 145 -36.08 -10.55 -0.14
CA ARG A 145 -36.52 -10.54 1.25
C ARG A 145 -35.39 -10.00 2.11
N GLN A 146 -35.71 -8.98 2.90
CA GLN A 146 -34.84 -8.49 3.98
C GLN A 146 -34.67 -9.62 5.01
N GLY A 147 -33.60 -10.33 4.90
CA GLY A 147 -33.17 -11.41 5.77
C GLY A 147 -31.85 -11.93 5.22
N ARG A 148 -30.96 -12.44 6.06
CA ARG A 148 -29.68 -13.01 5.62
C ARG A 148 -29.93 -13.90 4.41
N MET A 149 -29.46 -13.46 3.24
CA MET A 149 -29.68 -14.10 1.94
C MET A 149 -29.17 -15.57 1.93
N TRP A 150 -28.32 -15.91 2.87
CA TRP A 150 -27.69 -17.19 3.15
C TRP A 150 -28.68 -18.26 3.66
N ASP A 151 -29.68 -17.86 4.45
CA ASP A 151 -30.74 -18.75 4.96
C ASP A 151 -31.67 -19.27 3.85
N ILE A 152 -31.71 -18.60 2.70
CA ILE A 152 -32.62 -18.94 1.59
C ILE A 152 -32.01 -20.00 0.67
N LEU A 153 -30.67 -20.10 0.60
CA LEU A 153 -29.99 -21.03 -0.31
C LEU A 153 -29.67 -22.38 0.34
N GLY A 154 -29.95 -22.55 1.63
CA GLY A 154 -29.63 -23.79 2.36
C GLY A 154 -28.13 -24.08 2.41
N LEU A 155 -27.32 -23.09 2.08
CA LEU A 155 -25.88 -23.13 2.14
C LEU A 155 -25.47 -22.49 3.46
N GLU A 156 -24.82 -23.23 4.34
CA GLU A 156 -24.03 -22.70 5.47
C GLU A 156 -22.82 -21.91 4.94
N ASP A 157 -23.02 -21.15 3.90
CA ASP A 157 -21.98 -20.61 3.04
C ASP A 157 -21.67 -19.16 3.46
N LYS A 158 -20.56 -18.97 4.13
CA LYS A 158 -20.05 -17.70 4.65
C LYS A 158 -19.52 -16.77 3.53
N ARG A 159 -19.98 -16.91 2.27
CA ARG A 159 -19.50 -16.08 1.14
C ARG A 159 -20.10 -14.69 1.15
N LEU A 160 -19.26 -13.68 0.97
CA LEU A 160 -19.62 -12.28 0.93
C LEU A 160 -19.89 -11.82 -0.48
N ALA A 161 -21.00 -11.10 -0.72
CA ALA A 161 -21.38 -10.62 -2.03
C ALA A 161 -20.63 -9.34 -2.38
N VAL A 162 -19.81 -9.37 -3.42
CA VAL A 162 -18.97 -8.26 -3.90
C VAL A 162 -19.10 -8.12 -5.41
N ASP A 163 -18.74 -6.97 -5.96
CA ASP A 163 -18.43 -6.86 -7.38
C ASP A 163 -16.95 -7.17 -7.65
N GLU A 164 -16.57 -7.31 -8.92
CA GLU A 164 -15.19 -7.68 -9.28
C GLU A 164 -14.17 -6.63 -8.83
N ALA A 165 -14.49 -5.35 -8.96
CA ALA A 165 -13.60 -4.27 -8.55
C ALA A 165 -13.42 -4.23 -7.02
N GLN A 166 -14.50 -4.47 -6.27
CA GLN A 166 -14.44 -4.62 -4.81
C GLN A 166 -13.57 -5.81 -4.41
N ARG A 167 -13.74 -6.96 -5.07
CA ARG A 167 -12.95 -8.17 -4.78
C ARG A 167 -11.46 -7.93 -5.01
N GLN A 168 -11.09 -7.23 -6.08
CA GLN A 168 -9.70 -6.89 -6.37
C GLN A 168 -9.11 -5.92 -5.34
N ARG A 169 -9.86 -4.88 -4.92
CA ARG A 169 -9.41 -3.98 -3.85
C ARG A 169 -9.25 -4.70 -2.52
N LEU A 170 -10.22 -5.53 -2.13
CA LEU A 170 -10.16 -6.35 -0.91
C LEU A 170 -8.95 -7.28 -0.93
N ARG A 171 -8.72 -7.97 -2.06
CA ARG A 171 -7.57 -8.85 -2.24
C ARG A 171 -6.27 -8.09 -2.06
N TYR A 172 -6.12 -6.95 -2.74
CA TYR A 172 -4.92 -6.12 -2.62
C TYR A 172 -4.65 -5.71 -1.16
N ILE A 173 -5.65 -5.15 -0.48
CA ILE A 173 -5.50 -4.65 0.89
C ILE A 173 -5.22 -5.79 1.88
N ILE A 174 -5.91 -6.93 1.75
CA ILE A 174 -5.70 -8.08 2.65
C ILE A 174 -4.30 -8.66 2.46
N ILE A 175 -3.84 -8.85 1.23
CA ILE A 175 -2.49 -9.33 0.94
C ILE A 175 -1.44 -8.34 1.44
N ARG A 176 -1.63 -7.04 1.15
CA ARG A 176 -0.76 -5.96 1.62
C ARG A 176 -0.59 -5.98 3.14
N ASP A 177 -1.69 -6.13 3.89
CA ASP A 177 -1.69 -6.02 5.34
C ASP A 177 -1.25 -7.31 6.05
N LEU A 178 -1.55 -8.49 5.50
CA LEU A 178 -1.24 -9.78 6.12
C LEU A 178 0.12 -10.35 5.71
N ILE A 179 0.54 -10.14 4.46
CA ILE A 179 1.76 -10.75 3.91
C ILE A 179 2.85 -9.70 3.72
N ARG A 180 2.51 -8.56 3.11
CA ARG A 180 3.49 -7.52 2.75
C ARG A 180 3.73 -6.53 3.90
N ASN A 181 4.06 -5.30 3.58
CA ASN A 181 4.50 -4.30 4.55
C ASN A 181 3.37 -3.37 5.02
N GLY A 182 2.11 -3.76 4.84
CA GLY A 182 0.96 -2.95 5.26
C GLY A 182 1.02 -1.51 4.72
N PRO A 183 0.80 -0.50 5.58
CA PRO A 183 0.80 0.91 5.14
C PRO A 183 2.11 1.40 4.53
N LEU A 184 3.23 0.73 4.76
CA LEU A 184 4.52 1.11 4.17
C LEU A 184 4.81 0.39 2.84
N GLU A 185 3.91 -0.48 2.37
CA GLU A 185 4.12 -1.19 1.10
C GLU A 185 4.37 -0.24 -0.09
N PRO A 186 3.65 0.89 -0.26
CA PRO A 186 3.96 1.80 -1.35
C PRO A 186 5.36 2.39 -1.31
N LEU A 187 5.90 2.66 -0.10
CA LEU A 187 7.25 3.16 0.07
C LEU A 187 8.31 2.09 -0.21
N LEU A 188 8.05 0.88 0.28
CA LEU A 188 9.00 -0.23 0.14
C LEU A 188 9.03 -0.81 -1.27
N SER A 189 7.94 -0.73 -2.02
CA SER A 189 7.89 -1.13 -3.42
C SER A 189 8.47 -0.10 -4.40
N ASP A 190 8.73 1.14 -3.97
CA ASP A 190 9.33 2.15 -4.84
C ASP A 190 10.86 2.04 -4.88
N GLU A 191 11.41 1.50 -5.95
CA GLU A 191 12.86 1.34 -6.17
C GLU A 191 13.62 2.67 -6.26
N MET A 192 12.90 3.78 -6.46
CA MET A 192 13.51 5.11 -6.52
C MET A 192 13.80 5.69 -5.13
N LEU A 193 13.31 5.09 -4.05
CA LEU A 193 13.62 5.49 -2.67
C LEU A 193 14.86 4.75 -2.15
N GLU A 194 15.73 5.47 -1.43
CA GLU A 194 16.94 4.96 -0.80
C GLU A 194 16.80 4.86 0.72
N ASP A 195 16.54 5.98 1.38
CA ASP A 195 16.35 6.05 2.81
C ASP A 195 14.92 6.57 3.14
N ILE A 196 14.29 5.99 4.16
CA ILE A 196 12.94 6.33 4.63
C ILE A 196 13.03 6.63 6.12
N HIS A 197 12.58 7.82 6.53
CA HIS A 197 12.68 8.30 7.90
C HIS A 197 11.32 8.72 8.46
N SER A 198 10.92 8.11 9.59
CA SER A 198 9.71 8.49 10.33
C SER A 198 10.06 8.81 11.77
N VAL A 199 9.68 9.99 12.23
CA VAL A 199 9.91 10.44 13.61
C VAL A 199 8.56 10.75 14.25
N GLY A 200 8.10 9.84 15.10
CA GLY A 200 6.78 9.96 15.76
C GLY A 200 5.65 9.98 14.73
N LEU A 201 4.68 10.87 14.95
CA LEU A 201 3.49 11.02 14.10
C LEU A 201 3.65 12.07 12.98
N LYS A 202 4.88 12.52 12.73
CA LYS A 202 5.18 13.47 11.66
C LYS A 202 5.10 12.80 10.29
N TYR A 203 5.27 13.62 9.26
CA TYR A 203 5.42 13.12 7.90
C TYR A 203 6.64 12.19 7.78
N ILE A 204 6.52 11.21 6.91
CA ILE A 204 7.66 10.37 6.52
C ILE A 204 8.43 11.11 5.44
N HIS A 205 9.72 11.32 5.69
CA HIS A 205 10.65 11.92 4.73
C HIS A 205 11.49 10.83 4.10
N MET A 206 11.78 10.96 2.81
CA MET A 206 12.55 9.97 2.08
C MET A 206 13.58 10.63 1.17
N ASP A 207 14.69 9.92 0.96
CA ASP A 207 15.66 10.26 -0.07
C ASP A 207 15.32 9.52 -1.37
N HIS A 208 14.99 10.31 -2.40
CA HIS A 208 14.61 9.81 -3.71
C HIS A 208 15.77 10.00 -4.70
N LYS A 209 16.18 8.95 -5.42
CA LYS A 209 17.34 8.92 -6.33
C LYS A 209 17.35 10.06 -7.36
N VAL A 210 16.18 10.48 -7.83
CA VAL A 210 16.05 11.53 -8.87
C VAL A 210 15.78 12.90 -8.27
N PHE A 211 14.90 13.01 -7.27
CA PHE A 211 14.40 14.29 -6.77
C PHE A 211 15.06 14.76 -5.48
N GLY A 212 15.85 13.90 -4.82
CA GLY A 212 16.43 14.19 -3.49
C GLY A 212 15.40 14.01 -2.38
N MET A 213 15.41 14.87 -1.38
CA MET A 213 14.49 14.74 -0.24
C MET A 213 13.06 15.02 -0.69
N VAL A 214 12.17 14.07 -0.39
CA VAL A 214 10.73 14.16 -0.64
C VAL A 214 9.93 13.84 0.63
N THR A 215 8.71 14.34 0.70
CA THR A 215 7.80 14.15 1.84
C THR A 215 6.59 13.32 1.41
N SER A 216 6.29 12.26 2.17
CA SER A 216 5.19 11.34 1.87
C SER A 216 3.84 11.86 2.34
N ASN A 217 2.77 11.49 1.62
CA ASN A 217 1.38 11.60 2.12
C ASN A 217 1.04 10.50 3.15
N ILE A 218 1.85 9.44 3.23
CA ILE A 218 1.66 8.35 4.19
C ILE A 218 2.14 8.83 5.57
N ARG A 219 1.27 8.67 6.57
CA ARG A 219 1.58 8.99 7.97
C ARG A 219 0.73 8.19 8.92
N PHE A 220 1.27 7.93 10.09
CA PHE A 220 0.51 7.39 11.20
C PHE A 220 -0.15 8.56 11.96
N ARG A 221 -1.45 8.51 12.16
CA ARG A 221 -2.20 9.59 12.84
C ARG A 221 -2.29 9.38 14.34
N GLU A 222 -2.15 8.14 14.79
CA GLU A 222 -2.28 7.73 16.17
C GLU A 222 -1.03 6.97 16.61
N ARG A 223 -0.57 7.26 17.81
CA ARG A 223 0.63 6.67 18.39
C ARG A 223 0.48 5.16 18.59
N GLU A 224 -0.66 4.74 19.08
CA GLU A 224 -0.97 3.34 19.34
C GLU A 224 -0.98 2.52 18.05
N VAL A 225 -1.41 3.12 16.94
CA VAL A 225 -1.38 2.49 15.61
C VAL A 225 0.07 2.32 15.15
N LEU A 226 0.90 3.37 15.26
CA LEU A 226 2.33 3.28 14.94
C LEU A 226 3.06 2.27 15.82
N ALA A 227 2.82 2.31 17.14
CA ALA A 227 3.45 1.39 18.08
C ALA A 227 3.09 -0.07 17.80
N ARG A 228 1.82 -0.36 17.53
CA ARG A 228 1.35 -1.70 17.17
C ARG A 228 1.97 -2.17 15.85
N TYR A 229 2.03 -1.29 14.86
CA TYR A 229 2.65 -1.59 13.57
C TYR A 229 4.13 -1.94 13.71
N LEU A 230 4.91 -1.11 14.43
CA LEU A 230 6.34 -1.35 14.65
C LEU A 230 6.61 -2.61 15.48
N ARG A 231 5.74 -2.92 16.45
CA ARG A 231 5.83 -4.17 17.21
C ARG A 231 5.63 -5.38 16.29
N ALA A 232 4.55 -5.39 15.50
CA ALA A 232 4.29 -6.47 14.55
C ALA A 232 5.43 -6.63 13.54
N MET A 233 5.95 -5.53 13.00
CA MET A 233 7.10 -5.55 12.10
C MET A 233 8.36 -6.12 12.77
N SER A 234 8.63 -5.74 14.02
CA SER A 234 9.77 -6.25 14.79
C SER A 234 9.67 -7.76 15.08
N GLU A 235 8.47 -8.25 15.31
CA GLU A 235 8.19 -9.67 15.49
C GLU A 235 8.41 -10.46 14.18
N ARG A 236 7.94 -9.93 13.04
CA ARG A 236 8.15 -10.56 11.72
C ARG A 236 9.62 -10.72 11.35
N ILE A 237 10.48 -9.78 11.73
CA ILE A 237 11.94 -9.88 11.50
C ILE A 237 12.67 -10.67 12.61
N GLY A 238 11.93 -11.28 13.54
CA GLY A 238 12.50 -12.08 14.63
C GLY A 238 13.26 -11.28 15.70
N ARG A 239 13.00 -9.97 15.79
CA ARG A 239 13.65 -9.07 16.75
C ARG A 239 12.63 -8.21 17.49
N PRO A 240 11.78 -8.81 18.35
CA PRO A 240 10.69 -8.10 18.98
C PRO A 240 11.17 -6.94 19.86
N VAL A 241 10.53 -5.76 19.71
CA VAL A 241 10.71 -4.61 20.59
C VAL A 241 9.92 -4.76 21.88
N SER A 242 10.43 -4.19 22.95
CA SER A 242 9.75 -4.07 24.25
C SER A 242 10.28 -2.85 25.00
N ASP A 243 9.62 -2.49 26.12
CA ASP A 243 10.10 -1.38 26.97
C ASP A 243 11.50 -1.63 27.52
N ASN A 244 11.88 -2.90 27.74
CA ASN A 244 13.21 -3.28 28.17
C ASN A 244 14.24 -3.36 27.03
N LYS A 245 13.77 -3.44 25.77
CA LYS A 245 14.59 -3.46 24.57
C LYS A 245 13.95 -2.54 23.52
N PRO A 246 14.06 -1.23 23.74
CA PRO A 246 13.34 -0.26 22.93
C PRO A 246 13.99 0.04 21.57
N ILE A 247 15.24 -0.35 21.37
CA ILE A 247 15.98 -0.10 20.14
C ILE A 247 16.34 -1.43 19.51
N ILE A 248 15.99 -1.59 18.25
CA ILE A 248 16.40 -2.73 17.44
C ILE A 248 16.97 -2.29 16.10
N ASP A 249 17.88 -3.10 15.57
CA ASP A 249 18.40 -3.04 14.22
C ASP A 249 18.17 -4.43 13.59
N GLY A 250 17.56 -4.48 12.40
CA GLY A 250 17.20 -5.72 11.72
C GLY A 250 17.21 -5.57 10.22
N ALA A 251 16.88 -6.66 9.53
CA ALA A 251 16.68 -6.69 8.10
C ALA A 251 15.22 -7.10 7.80
N LEU A 252 14.59 -6.40 6.88
CA LEU A 252 13.31 -6.79 6.30
C LEU A 252 13.49 -7.98 5.36
N LEU A 253 12.39 -8.58 4.91
CA LEU A 253 12.41 -9.75 4.04
C LEU A 253 13.05 -9.47 2.67
N ASP A 254 12.95 -8.23 2.19
CA ASP A 254 13.58 -7.74 0.96
C ASP A 254 15.08 -7.42 1.10
N GLY A 255 15.66 -7.65 2.30
CA GLY A 255 17.04 -7.31 2.61
C GLY A 255 17.30 -5.88 3.06
N SER A 256 16.29 -5.00 2.99
CA SER A 256 16.38 -3.62 3.49
C SER A 256 16.67 -3.62 5.00
N ARG A 257 17.51 -2.69 5.46
CA ARG A 257 17.82 -2.56 6.90
C ARG A 257 16.82 -1.64 7.55
N ILE A 258 16.32 -2.06 8.72
CA ILE A 258 15.43 -1.24 9.55
C ILE A 258 16.02 -1.03 10.94
N ASN A 259 15.99 0.22 11.40
CA ASN A 259 16.22 0.59 12.79
C ASN A 259 14.90 1.12 13.38
N ILE A 260 14.49 0.56 14.51
CA ILE A 260 13.28 0.98 15.24
C ILE A 260 13.67 1.49 16.61
N ILE A 261 13.15 2.66 17.00
CA ILE A 261 13.22 3.23 18.34
C ILE A 261 11.80 3.27 18.88
N PHE A 262 11.50 2.47 19.90
CA PHE A 262 10.14 2.19 20.36
C PHE A 262 9.71 2.96 21.61
N SER A 263 10.67 3.35 22.48
CA SER A 263 10.37 3.92 23.80
C SER A 263 10.35 5.45 23.81
N ASP A 264 9.46 6.00 24.61
CA ASP A 264 9.35 7.43 24.91
C ASP A 264 10.51 7.98 25.70
N ASP A 265 11.14 7.14 26.53
CA ASP A 265 12.32 7.50 27.29
C ASP A 265 13.53 7.75 26.39
N VAL A 266 13.51 7.19 25.18
CA VAL A 266 14.58 7.33 24.17
C VAL A 266 14.22 8.36 23.10
N SER A 267 12.93 8.47 22.74
CA SER A 267 12.44 9.40 21.72
C SER A 267 11.31 10.25 22.28
N MET A 268 11.57 11.52 22.53
CA MET A 268 10.56 12.48 23.02
C MET A 268 9.38 12.68 22.07
N LEU A 269 9.52 12.33 20.79
CA LEU A 269 8.49 12.47 19.76
C LEU A 269 7.68 11.19 19.57
N GLY A 270 7.95 10.14 20.36
CA GLY A 270 7.32 8.83 20.24
C GLY A 270 8.10 7.84 19.38
N PRO A 271 7.52 6.67 19.09
CA PRO A 271 8.17 5.64 18.29
C PRO A 271 8.62 6.18 16.93
N SER A 272 9.78 5.75 16.48
CA SER A 272 10.36 6.17 15.20
C SER A 272 11.04 5.00 14.50
N PHE A 273 11.20 5.12 13.19
CA PHE A 273 11.95 4.13 12.42
C PHE A 273 12.73 4.79 11.28
N THR A 274 13.80 4.13 10.89
CA THR A 274 14.55 4.43 9.69
C THR A 274 14.74 3.15 8.89
N ILE A 275 14.45 3.20 7.59
CA ILE A 275 14.69 2.08 6.67
C ILE A 275 15.68 2.54 5.61
N ARG A 276 16.75 1.75 5.43
CA ARG A 276 17.64 1.87 4.30
C ARG A 276 17.36 0.73 3.35
N LYS A 277 16.87 1.07 2.17
CA LYS A 277 16.51 0.09 1.16
C LYS A 277 17.73 -0.63 0.61
N PHE A 278 17.57 -1.92 0.38
CA PHE A 278 18.56 -2.71 -0.33
C PHE A 278 18.54 -2.31 -1.81
N ALA A 279 19.66 -1.80 -2.31
CA ALA A 279 19.82 -1.58 -3.74
C ALA A 279 20.27 -2.91 -4.37
N GLU A 280 19.46 -3.54 -5.20
CA GLU A 280 19.99 -4.50 -6.16
C GLU A 280 20.96 -3.75 -7.07
N GLU A 281 22.26 -4.01 -6.93
CA GLU A 281 23.25 -3.54 -7.90
C GLU A 281 22.89 -4.19 -9.24
N THR A 282 22.29 -3.43 -10.13
CA THR A 282 22.29 -3.78 -11.55
C THR A 282 23.75 -3.79 -11.99
N ILE A 283 24.34 -4.97 -12.04
CA ILE A 283 25.63 -5.19 -12.68
C ILE A 283 25.44 -4.80 -14.15
N SER A 284 25.96 -3.62 -14.52
CA SER A 284 26.02 -3.13 -15.88
C SER A 284 27.09 -3.83 -16.68
#